data_81a6f0e271970a3f99f5dd7991d372f7
#
_entry.id   81a6f0e271970a3f99f5dd7991d372f7
#
_cell.length_a   1.000
_cell.length_b   1.000
_cell.length_c   1.000
_cell.angle_alpha   90.00
_cell.angle_beta   90.00
_cell.angle_gamma   90.00
#
_symmetry.space_group_name_H-M   'P 1'
#
loop_
_entity.id
_entity.type
_entity.pdbx_description
1 polymer ?
#
loop_
_entity_poly.entity_id
_entity_poly.type
_entity_poly.pdbx_seq_one_letter_code
_entity_poly.pdbx_strand_id
1 'polypeptide(L)'
;MSGKLRRLSVAIDEETNGILEELVEKENRTASEIIRQAITQYYMLRDIHPDSIKIYSDLLYGREYIILDIELWIAMLDELNEKASDRFWENVKSIAEAHSWQIRNKGFKTLPEILRFLEYENLFRVKMNGDKSITLVLSSRNEQKFMKIYLQTLLEKLGYKVKIVEGLRKILITEM
;
A
#
# COMPACT_ATOMS: atom_id res chain seq x y z
N MET A 1 -14.18 18.78 30.70
CA MET A 1 -14.07 17.97 31.96
C MET A 1 -12.57 17.71 32.19
N SER A 2 -11.97 18.30 33.23
CA SER A 2 -10.58 18.03 33.58
C SER A 2 -10.53 16.66 34.26
N GLY A 3 -10.05 15.65 33.55
CA GLY A 3 -9.88 14.30 34.10
C GLY A 3 -8.79 14.33 35.18
N LYS A 4 -9.05 13.64 36.31
CA LYS A 4 -8.10 13.49 37.41
C LYS A 4 -6.86 12.73 36.90
N LEU A 5 -5.71 13.42 36.86
CA LEU A 5 -4.44 12.82 36.44
C LEU A 5 -4.01 11.73 37.44
N ARG A 6 -3.63 10.56 36.92
CA ARG A 6 -2.98 9.50 37.70
C ARG A 6 -1.51 9.47 37.35
N ARG A 7 -0.66 9.26 38.35
CA ARG A 7 0.79 9.09 38.14
C ARG A 7 1.07 7.63 37.77
N LEU A 8 1.85 7.43 36.72
CA LEU A 8 2.35 6.13 36.28
C LEU A 8 3.86 6.23 36.12
N SER A 9 4.60 5.23 36.59
CA SER A 9 6.03 5.10 36.36
C SER A 9 6.28 3.93 35.42
N VAL A 10 7.04 4.16 34.35
CA VAL A 10 7.40 3.15 33.34
C VAL A 10 8.90 3.21 33.11
N ALA A 11 9.56 2.06 33.07
CA ALA A 11 10.94 1.96 32.59
C ALA A 11 10.93 1.90 31.06
N ILE A 12 11.77 2.67 30.40
CA ILE A 12 11.99 2.65 28.96
C ILE A 12 13.49 2.41 28.70
N ASP A 13 13.79 1.80 27.56
CA ASP A 13 15.17 1.62 27.12
C ASP A 13 15.78 2.92 26.56
N GLU A 14 17.08 2.89 26.28
CA GLU A 14 17.82 4.06 25.82
C GLU A 14 17.37 4.55 24.45
N GLU A 15 17.00 3.62 23.54
CA GLU A 15 16.48 3.94 22.22
C GLU A 15 15.13 4.68 22.30
N THR A 16 14.21 4.15 23.11
CA THR A 16 12.88 4.77 23.33
C THR A 16 13.01 6.13 24.01
N ASN A 17 13.98 6.27 24.94
CA ASN A 17 14.24 7.56 25.59
C ASN A 17 14.76 8.60 24.59
N GLY A 18 15.68 8.22 23.69
CA GLY A 18 16.20 9.09 22.64
C GLY A 18 15.10 9.58 21.71
N ILE A 19 14.19 8.69 21.27
CA ILE A 19 13.03 9.06 20.46
C ILE A 19 12.12 10.04 21.22
N LEU A 20 11.89 9.81 22.51
CA LEU A 20 11.04 10.68 23.32
C LEU A 20 11.64 12.09 23.46
N GLU A 21 12.95 12.19 23.68
CA GLU A 21 13.66 13.48 23.77
C GLU A 21 13.60 14.26 22.44
N GLU A 22 13.83 13.58 21.31
CA GLU A 22 13.69 14.19 19.98
C GLU A 22 12.27 14.74 19.74
N LEU A 23 11.23 13.98 20.11
CA LEU A 23 9.84 14.42 19.98
C LEU A 23 9.51 15.61 20.89
N VAL A 24 10.01 15.62 22.13
CA VAL A 24 9.86 16.73 23.08
C VAL A 24 10.44 18.02 22.50
N GLU A 25 11.63 17.94 21.93
CA GLU A 25 12.30 19.09 21.34
C GLU A 25 11.59 19.57 20.08
N LYS A 26 11.31 18.65 19.15
CA LYS A 26 10.70 18.95 17.84
C LYS A 26 9.28 19.50 17.93
N GLU A 27 8.48 18.98 18.86
CA GLU A 27 7.08 19.39 19.02
C GLU A 27 6.89 20.49 20.08
N ASN A 28 7.94 20.84 20.82
CA ASN A 28 7.90 21.78 21.95
C ASN A 28 6.81 21.40 22.98
N ARG A 29 6.78 20.13 23.36
CA ARG A 29 5.78 19.53 24.25
C ARG A 29 6.46 18.75 25.38
N THR A 30 5.73 18.49 26.45
CA THR A 30 6.26 17.68 27.56
C THR A 30 6.25 16.18 27.22
N ALA A 31 7.19 15.42 27.77
CA ALA A 31 7.22 13.95 27.66
C ALA A 31 5.87 13.30 28.06
N SER A 32 5.24 13.82 29.12
CA SER A 32 3.93 13.34 29.57
C SER A 32 2.80 13.56 28.54
N GLU A 33 2.84 14.63 27.77
CA GLU A 33 1.87 14.89 26.70
C GLU A 33 2.08 13.97 25.51
N ILE A 34 3.34 13.76 25.10
CA ILE A 34 3.71 12.86 24.03
C ILE A 34 3.29 11.43 24.37
N ILE A 35 3.62 10.95 25.58
CA ILE A 35 3.24 9.60 26.03
C ILE A 35 1.71 9.42 26.05
N ARG A 36 0.94 10.40 26.55
CA ARG A 36 -0.53 10.32 26.54
C ARG A 36 -1.07 10.25 25.12
N GLN A 37 -0.51 11.04 24.22
CA GLN A 37 -0.91 11.01 22.80
C GLN A 37 -0.55 9.67 22.16
N ALA A 38 0.65 9.16 22.39
CA ALA A 38 1.09 7.87 21.87
C ALA A 38 0.16 6.72 22.33
N ILE A 39 -0.22 6.69 23.61
CA ILE A 39 -1.16 5.70 24.13
C ILE A 39 -2.53 5.84 23.45
N THR A 40 -3.02 7.05 23.25
CA THR A 40 -4.31 7.28 22.58
C THR A 40 -4.27 6.84 21.12
N GLN A 41 -3.19 7.17 20.40
CA GLN A 41 -2.99 6.73 19.02
C GLN A 41 -2.86 5.21 18.93
N TYR A 42 -2.08 4.59 19.81
CA TYR A 42 -1.97 3.14 19.86
C TYR A 42 -3.33 2.46 20.09
N TYR A 43 -4.14 3.01 21.00
CA TYR A 43 -5.49 2.52 21.23
C TYR A 43 -6.40 2.62 20.01
N MET A 44 -6.31 3.71 19.23
CA MET A 44 -7.08 3.87 17.97
C MET A 44 -6.62 2.89 16.89
N LEU A 45 -5.35 2.56 16.88
CA LEU A 45 -4.71 1.72 15.85
C LEU A 45 -4.60 0.24 16.26
N ARG A 46 -5.05 -0.13 17.45
CA ARG A 46 -4.82 -1.47 18.06
C ARG A 46 -5.34 -2.64 17.21
N ASP A 47 -6.38 -2.40 16.41
CA ASP A 47 -7.01 -3.41 15.56
C ASP A 47 -6.38 -3.48 14.16
N ILE A 48 -5.40 -2.60 13.88
CA ILE A 48 -4.65 -2.57 12.62
C ILE A 48 -3.29 -3.24 12.86
N HIS A 49 -2.91 -4.17 11.96
CA HIS A 49 -1.60 -4.80 12.05
C HIS A 49 -0.47 -3.76 11.93
N PRO A 50 0.57 -3.78 12.79
CA PRO A 50 1.64 -2.78 12.77
C PRO A 50 2.32 -2.61 11.41
N ASP A 51 2.56 -3.72 10.70
CA ASP A 51 3.15 -3.68 9.35
C ASP A 51 2.27 -2.91 8.36
N SER A 52 0.93 -3.00 8.50
CA SER A 52 0.01 -2.25 7.67
C SER A 52 0.14 -0.74 7.91
N ILE A 53 0.29 -0.31 9.17
CA ILE A 53 0.48 1.11 9.52
C ILE A 53 1.75 1.64 8.87
N LYS A 54 2.86 0.90 8.98
CA LYS A 54 4.13 1.27 8.39
C LYS A 54 4.03 1.38 6.87
N ILE A 55 3.42 0.40 6.22
CA ILE A 55 3.28 0.38 4.76
C ILE A 55 2.38 1.52 4.28
N TYR A 56 1.26 1.80 4.95
CA TYR A 56 0.44 2.97 4.60
C TYR A 56 1.20 4.29 4.80
N SER A 57 2.00 4.41 5.85
CA SER A 57 2.89 5.57 6.04
C SER A 57 3.87 5.70 4.87
N ASP A 58 4.52 4.61 4.47
CA ASP A 58 5.47 4.58 3.37
C ASP A 58 4.81 4.84 2.00
N LEU A 59 3.57 4.39 1.80
CA LEU A 59 2.80 4.67 0.59
C LEU A 59 2.48 6.17 0.46
N LEU A 60 2.07 6.80 1.54
CA LEU A 60 1.72 8.23 1.57
C LEU A 60 2.94 9.15 1.46
N TYR A 61 4.13 8.64 1.75
CA TYR A 61 5.36 9.43 1.69
C TYR A 61 5.82 9.59 0.22
N GLY A 62 5.80 10.81 -0.27
CA GLY A 62 6.30 11.15 -1.60
C GLY A 62 5.32 11.03 -2.76
N ARG A 63 4.05 10.69 -2.50
CA ARG A 63 2.96 10.74 -3.49
C ARG A 63 1.69 11.30 -2.86
N GLU A 64 0.87 11.96 -3.67
CA GLU A 64 -0.49 12.32 -3.32
C GLU A 64 -1.43 11.17 -3.63
N TYR A 65 -2.29 10.80 -2.68
CA TYR A 65 -3.27 9.73 -2.81
C TYR A 65 -4.68 10.26 -2.61
N ILE A 66 -5.61 9.67 -3.33
CA ILE A 66 -7.05 9.83 -3.11
C ILE A 66 -7.56 8.52 -2.53
N ILE A 67 -8.26 8.59 -1.39
CA ILE A 67 -9.01 7.45 -0.86
C ILE A 67 -10.33 7.39 -1.59
N LEU A 68 -10.56 6.31 -2.33
CA LEU A 68 -11.74 6.12 -3.15
C LEU A 68 -12.51 4.89 -2.67
N ASP A 69 -13.83 5.02 -2.57
CA ASP A 69 -14.71 3.90 -2.28
C ASP A 69 -14.66 2.86 -3.41
N ILE A 70 -14.69 1.56 -3.05
CA ILE A 70 -14.53 0.48 -4.02
C ILE A 70 -15.68 0.40 -5.03
N GLU A 71 -16.91 0.72 -4.62
CA GLU A 71 -18.06 0.69 -5.52
C GLU A 71 -17.98 1.82 -6.56
N LEU A 72 -17.53 3.01 -6.11
CA LEU A 72 -17.27 4.13 -7.00
C LEU A 72 -16.14 3.82 -7.98
N TRP A 73 -15.05 3.19 -7.51
CA TRP A 73 -13.97 2.73 -8.37
C TRP A 73 -14.45 1.76 -9.46
N ILE A 74 -15.27 0.76 -9.08
CA ILE A 74 -15.84 -0.21 -10.01
C ILE A 74 -16.74 0.48 -11.05
N ALA A 75 -17.59 1.43 -10.62
CA ALA A 75 -18.45 2.19 -11.53
C ALA A 75 -17.65 3.02 -12.53
N MET A 76 -16.57 3.68 -12.08
CA MET A 76 -15.66 4.43 -12.96
C MET A 76 -14.99 3.52 -13.98
N LEU A 77 -14.55 2.33 -13.56
CA LEU A 77 -13.91 1.36 -14.47
C LEU A 77 -14.88 0.77 -15.49
N ASP A 78 -16.15 0.62 -15.14
CA ASP A 78 -17.20 0.16 -16.07
C ASP A 78 -17.28 1.14 -17.25
N GLU A 79 -17.46 2.41 -16.99
CA GLU A 79 -17.46 3.46 -18.01
C GLU A 79 -16.16 3.55 -18.80
N LEU A 80 -15.00 3.45 -18.12
CA LEU A 80 -13.70 3.54 -18.76
C LEU A 80 -13.41 2.33 -19.67
N ASN A 81 -13.86 1.13 -19.30
CA ASN A 81 -13.68 -0.06 -20.13
C ASN A 81 -14.40 0.05 -21.47
N GLU A 82 -15.55 0.73 -21.50
CA GLU A 82 -16.36 0.92 -22.70
C GLU A 82 -15.95 2.15 -23.53
N LYS A 83 -15.63 3.27 -22.84
CA LYS A 83 -15.54 4.59 -23.47
C LYS A 83 -14.13 5.20 -23.50
N ALA A 84 -13.18 4.64 -22.77
CA ALA A 84 -11.84 5.22 -22.72
C ALA A 84 -11.12 5.08 -24.06
N SER A 85 -10.50 6.18 -24.47
CA SER A 85 -9.67 6.22 -25.68
C SER A 85 -8.36 5.46 -25.51
N ASP A 86 -7.69 5.13 -26.61
CA ASP A 86 -6.35 4.53 -26.59
C ASP A 86 -5.35 5.43 -25.82
N ARG A 87 -5.51 6.75 -25.92
CA ARG A 87 -4.68 7.69 -25.15
C ARG A 87 -4.80 7.49 -23.64
N PHE A 88 -5.98 7.15 -23.13
CA PHE A 88 -6.15 6.84 -21.70
C PHE A 88 -5.32 5.61 -21.32
N TRP A 89 -5.38 4.55 -22.11
CA TRP A 89 -4.63 3.31 -21.82
C TRP A 89 -3.13 3.49 -21.96
N GLU A 90 -2.66 4.34 -22.87
CA GLU A 90 -1.24 4.72 -22.94
C GLU A 90 -0.82 5.55 -21.70
N ASN A 91 -1.67 6.42 -21.19
CA ASN A 91 -1.40 7.12 -19.93
C ASN A 91 -1.29 6.14 -18.75
N VAL A 92 -2.14 5.11 -18.68
CA VAL A 92 -2.04 4.05 -17.65
C VAL A 92 -0.68 3.36 -17.72
N LYS A 93 -0.17 3.04 -18.91
CA LYS A 93 1.18 2.48 -19.09
C LYS A 93 2.27 3.44 -18.62
N SER A 94 2.19 4.70 -18.98
CA SER A 94 3.16 5.73 -18.55
C SER A 94 3.21 5.88 -17.04
N ILE A 95 2.05 5.83 -16.37
CA ILE A 95 1.94 5.84 -14.90
C ILE A 95 2.57 4.58 -14.31
N ALA A 96 2.29 3.40 -14.87
CA ALA A 96 2.89 2.14 -14.42
C ALA A 96 4.41 2.16 -14.56
N GLU A 97 4.95 2.74 -15.63
CA GLU A 97 6.38 2.94 -15.82
C GLU A 97 6.97 3.85 -14.74
N ALA A 98 6.35 5.00 -14.47
CA ALA A 98 6.79 5.90 -13.40
C ALA A 98 6.78 5.21 -12.02
N HIS A 99 5.75 4.41 -11.74
CA HIS A 99 5.65 3.62 -10.50
C HIS A 99 6.75 2.54 -10.41
N SER A 100 7.17 1.95 -11.54
CA SER A 100 8.25 0.96 -11.54
C SER A 100 9.56 1.54 -10.99
N TRP A 101 9.89 2.80 -11.29
CA TRP A 101 11.05 3.48 -10.73
C TRP A 101 10.99 3.63 -9.21
N GLN A 102 9.80 3.96 -8.69
CA GLN A 102 9.61 4.11 -7.25
C GLN A 102 9.71 2.77 -6.52
N ILE A 103 9.13 1.70 -7.09
CA ILE A 103 9.20 0.34 -6.54
C ILE A 103 10.64 -0.18 -6.56
N ARG A 104 11.39 0.08 -7.63
CA ARG A 104 12.81 -0.29 -7.73
C ARG A 104 13.64 0.28 -6.59
N ASN A 105 13.38 1.53 -6.21
CA ASN A 105 14.10 2.20 -5.11
C ASN A 105 13.77 1.65 -3.73
N LYS A 106 12.68 0.86 -3.58
CA LYS A 106 12.34 0.18 -2.33
C LYS A 106 13.16 -1.10 -2.08
N GLY A 107 13.92 -1.58 -3.07
CA GLY A 107 14.86 -2.67 -2.92
C GLY A 107 14.25 -4.07 -2.85
N PHE A 108 13.00 -4.26 -3.29
CA PHE A 108 12.39 -5.59 -3.41
C PHE A 108 13.19 -6.47 -4.37
N LYS A 109 13.37 -7.73 -4.01
CA LYS A 109 14.20 -8.69 -4.73
C LYS A 109 13.39 -9.71 -5.52
N THR A 110 12.14 -9.94 -5.14
CA THR A 110 11.29 -10.98 -5.72
C THR A 110 9.94 -10.45 -6.17
N LEU A 111 9.37 -11.11 -7.17
CA LEU A 111 8.02 -10.81 -7.65
C LEU A 111 6.94 -10.90 -6.55
N PRO A 112 6.95 -11.94 -5.67
CA PRO A 112 6.02 -11.99 -4.54
C PRO A 112 6.11 -10.79 -3.59
N GLU A 113 7.31 -10.30 -3.27
CA GLU A 113 7.48 -9.11 -2.41
C GLU A 113 6.83 -7.87 -3.03
N ILE A 114 7.02 -7.65 -4.33
CA ILE A 114 6.42 -6.54 -5.05
C ILE A 114 4.90 -6.63 -5.03
N LEU A 115 4.35 -7.81 -5.35
CA LEU A 115 2.91 -7.98 -5.40
C LEU A 115 2.26 -7.89 -4.01
N ARG A 116 2.93 -8.38 -2.97
CA ARG A 116 2.49 -8.20 -1.58
C ARG A 116 2.51 -6.73 -1.16
N PHE A 117 3.52 -5.98 -1.57
CA PHE A 117 3.54 -4.54 -1.33
C PHE A 117 2.36 -3.83 -2.02
N LEU A 118 2.10 -4.13 -3.29
CA LEU A 118 0.97 -3.56 -4.03
C LEU A 118 -0.41 -4.01 -3.50
N GLU A 119 -0.49 -5.16 -2.83
CA GLU A 119 -1.72 -5.62 -2.17
C GLU A 119 -2.22 -4.62 -1.11
N TYR A 120 -1.33 -3.84 -0.49
CA TYR A 120 -1.71 -2.80 0.47
C TYR A 120 -2.45 -1.60 -0.16
N GLU A 121 -2.33 -1.41 -1.46
CA GLU A 121 -3.18 -0.45 -2.20
C GLU A 121 -4.63 -0.94 -2.35
N ASN A 122 -4.97 -2.12 -1.82
CA ASN A 122 -6.29 -2.75 -1.82
C ASN A 122 -6.91 -3.05 -3.19
N LEU A 123 -6.13 -3.00 -4.26
CA LEU A 123 -6.60 -3.28 -5.63
C LEU A 123 -6.82 -4.77 -5.88
N PHE A 124 -6.17 -5.64 -5.10
CA PHE A 124 -6.29 -7.11 -5.23
C PHE A 124 -5.83 -7.81 -3.95
N ARG A 125 -6.05 -9.14 -3.90
CA ARG A 125 -5.48 -10.05 -2.89
C ARG A 125 -4.56 -11.06 -3.55
N VAL A 126 -3.37 -11.26 -2.97
CA VAL A 126 -2.33 -12.17 -3.49
C VAL A 126 -2.54 -13.57 -2.95
N LYS A 127 -2.58 -14.57 -3.85
CA LYS A 127 -2.54 -16.00 -3.53
C LYS A 127 -1.39 -16.66 -4.26
N MET A 128 -0.50 -17.29 -3.51
CA MET A 128 0.59 -18.09 -4.09
C MET A 128 0.04 -19.45 -4.54
N ASN A 129 0.38 -19.87 -5.75
CA ASN A 129 -0.01 -21.17 -6.32
C ASN A 129 1.21 -22.07 -6.59
N GLY A 130 2.25 -21.94 -5.78
CA GLY A 130 3.56 -22.57 -5.97
C GLY A 130 4.65 -21.54 -6.24
N ASP A 131 5.82 -22.00 -6.66
CA ASP A 131 7.02 -21.14 -6.69
C ASP A 131 6.99 -20.07 -7.81
N LYS A 132 6.32 -20.34 -8.93
CA LYS A 132 6.34 -19.47 -10.12
C LYS A 132 4.97 -18.92 -10.55
N SER A 133 3.91 -19.23 -9.81
CA SER A 133 2.56 -18.86 -10.20
C SER A 133 1.83 -18.15 -9.07
N ILE A 134 1.28 -16.99 -9.38
CA ILE A 134 0.61 -16.12 -8.41
C ILE A 134 -0.76 -15.75 -8.96
N THR A 135 -1.80 -15.91 -8.15
CA THR A 135 -3.14 -15.45 -8.46
C THR A 135 -3.42 -14.15 -7.70
N LEU A 136 -3.82 -13.13 -8.43
CA LEU A 136 -4.40 -11.91 -7.88
C LEU A 136 -5.92 -12.02 -7.94
N VAL A 137 -6.56 -11.92 -6.78
CA VAL A 137 -8.03 -11.92 -6.67
C VAL A 137 -8.50 -10.48 -6.64
N LEU A 138 -9.32 -10.10 -7.60
CA LEU A 138 -9.86 -8.75 -7.77
C LEU A 138 -11.22 -8.61 -7.09
N SER A 139 -11.60 -7.39 -6.75
CA SER A 139 -12.93 -7.08 -6.22
C SER A 139 -14.01 -7.21 -7.30
N SER A 140 -13.68 -6.85 -8.55
CA SER A 140 -14.59 -6.91 -9.69
C SER A 140 -13.89 -7.40 -10.97
N ARG A 141 -14.69 -7.85 -11.94
CA ARG A 141 -14.21 -8.12 -13.31
C ARG A 141 -13.81 -6.85 -14.05
N ASN A 142 -14.42 -5.73 -13.71
CA ASN A 142 -14.15 -4.44 -14.36
C ASN A 142 -12.71 -3.96 -14.15
N GLU A 143 -12.04 -4.44 -13.11
CA GLU A 143 -10.64 -4.11 -12.82
C GLU A 143 -9.63 -4.86 -13.73
N GLN A 144 -10.04 -5.94 -14.39
CA GLN A 144 -9.12 -6.84 -15.09
C GLN A 144 -8.29 -6.14 -16.17
N LYS A 145 -8.94 -5.39 -17.04
CA LYS A 145 -8.26 -4.68 -18.15
C LYS A 145 -7.25 -3.67 -17.62
N PHE A 146 -7.67 -2.86 -16.66
CA PHE A 146 -6.81 -1.89 -16.00
C PHE A 146 -5.61 -2.58 -15.34
N MET A 147 -5.87 -3.55 -14.48
CA MET A 147 -4.84 -4.25 -13.72
C MET A 147 -3.87 -5.02 -14.62
N LYS A 148 -4.37 -5.62 -15.71
CA LYS A 148 -3.51 -6.30 -16.68
C LYS A 148 -2.54 -5.33 -17.34
N ILE A 149 -3.04 -4.23 -17.88
CA ILE A 149 -2.21 -3.21 -18.56
C ILE A 149 -1.19 -2.64 -17.58
N TYR A 150 -1.64 -2.26 -16.38
CA TYR A 150 -0.80 -1.67 -15.35
C TYR A 150 0.30 -2.64 -14.89
N LEU A 151 -0.07 -3.85 -14.47
CA LEU A 151 0.87 -4.84 -13.95
C LEU A 151 1.83 -5.37 -15.02
N GLN A 152 1.34 -5.60 -16.25
CA GLN A 152 2.20 -6.02 -17.35
C GLN A 152 3.32 -5.00 -17.56
N THR A 153 2.96 -3.72 -17.70
CA THR A 153 3.93 -2.65 -17.92
C THR A 153 4.88 -2.47 -16.74
N LEU A 154 4.34 -2.44 -15.53
CA LEU A 154 5.13 -2.25 -14.30
C LEU A 154 6.15 -3.38 -14.12
N LEU A 155 5.75 -4.64 -14.25
CA LEU A 155 6.61 -5.79 -14.04
C LEU A 155 7.67 -5.92 -15.15
N GLU A 156 7.31 -5.66 -16.41
CA GLU A 156 8.27 -5.62 -17.51
C GLU A 156 9.35 -4.55 -17.30
N LYS A 157 8.97 -3.36 -16.83
CA LYS A 157 9.92 -2.27 -16.52
C LYS A 157 10.80 -2.58 -15.31
N LEU A 158 10.34 -3.42 -14.40
CA LEU A 158 11.15 -3.95 -13.29
C LEU A 158 12.10 -5.10 -13.74
N GLY A 159 11.94 -5.59 -14.97
CA GLY A 159 12.79 -6.63 -15.55
C GLY A 159 12.23 -8.05 -15.43
N TYR A 160 11.00 -8.21 -14.94
CA TYR A 160 10.35 -9.52 -14.86
C TYR A 160 9.75 -9.92 -16.20
N LYS A 161 10.02 -11.15 -16.64
CA LYS A 161 9.34 -11.76 -17.76
C LYS A 161 8.15 -12.55 -17.24
N VAL A 162 6.96 -12.04 -17.45
CA VAL A 162 5.73 -12.63 -16.91
C VAL A 162 4.70 -12.89 -18.01
N LYS A 163 3.96 -13.97 -17.85
CA LYS A 163 2.72 -14.22 -18.59
C LYS A 163 1.55 -13.88 -17.69
N ILE A 164 0.68 -12.97 -18.15
CA ILE A 164 -0.53 -12.55 -17.42
C ILE A 164 -1.76 -13.09 -18.14
N VAL A 165 -2.58 -13.87 -17.42
CA VAL A 165 -3.82 -14.47 -17.93
C VAL A 165 -5.00 -14.01 -17.08
N GLU A 166 -6.04 -13.55 -17.72
CA GLU A 166 -7.29 -13.15 -17.09
C GLU A 166 -8.19 -14.37 -16.81
N GLY A 167 -8.82 -14.38 -15.63
CA GLY A 167 -9.87 -15.33 -15.23
C GLY A 167 -11.14 -14.60 -14.79
N LEU A 168 -12.05 -15.24 -14.09
CA LEU A 168 -13.38 -14.70 -13.73
C LEU A 168 -13.23 -13.62 -12.67
N ARG A 169 -12.62 -12.95 -12.15
CA ARG A 169 -12.26 -11.98 -11.08
C ARG A 169 -10.86 -12.26 -10.57
N LYS A 170 -10.00 -12.74 -11.48
CA LYS A 170 -8.65 -13.13 -11.14
C LYS A 170 -7.71 -12.76 -12.27
N ILE A 171 -6.48 -12.49 -11.90
CA ILE A 171 -5.35 -12.41 -12.81
C ILE A 171 -4.36 -13.46 -12.36
N LEU A 172 -3.96 -14.33 -13.26
CA LEU A 172 -2.88 -15.29 -13.04
C LEU A 172 -1.60 -14.72 -13.64
N ILE A 173 -0.57 -14.61 -12.81
CA ILE A 173 0.78 -14.19 -13.21
C ILE A 173 1.69 -15.42 -13.11
N THR A 174 2.39 -15.73 -14.19
CA THR A 174 3.39 -16.80 -14.23
C THR A 174 4.70 -16.20 -14.65
N GLU A 175 5.75 -16.40 -13.85
CA GLU A 175 7.12 -16.01 -14.18
C GLU A 175 7.69 -17.01 -15.20
N MET A 176 8.28 -16.46 -16.28
CA MET A 176 8.82 -17.23 -17.41
C MET A 176 10.33 -17.48 -17.28
#